data_e6f44f6fe06c541be89817fb0fa27478
#
_entry.id   e6f44f6fe06c541be89817fb0fa27478
#
_cell.length_a   1.000
_cell.length_b   1.000
_cell.length_c   1.000
_cell.angle_alpha   90.00
_cell.angle_beta   90.00
_cell.angle_gamma   90.00
#
_symmetry.space_group_name_H-M   'P 1'
#
loop_
_entity.id
_entity.type
_entity.pdbx_description
1 polymer ?
#
loop_
_entity_poly.entity_id
_entity_poly.type
_entity_poly.pdbx_seq_one_letter_code
_entity_poly.pdbx_strand_id
1 'polypeptide(L)'
;DCGSELAEQSQGFCCIDCHWCSEDKRTLQPVSPRDVLITHQRLAAADPSHLLEVIPTDSPPITYTGPAAVRDSSAFLSELMVRLQPGATVLDLGCGPRDQQQPIESLGFRYIGVDVDSAAADLLVDAHCLPFRDQVFDAVLSYAVLEHLRDPTVALREVVRVLKPGGIYLGTVSQGEPFHASYLHHTAWGLLSLFGAHPDLETLRLWAAIDTLESLARMGRYPRVIRKAISCLHQIHVLVPQLSPRKARLSQKARQIDAIYRAGSIGFVTQKC
;
A
#
# COMPACT_ATOMS: atom_id res chain seq x y z
N ASP A 1 19.70 -12.62 5.36
CA ASP A 1 18.41 -13.16 5.81
C ASP A 1 18.52 -14.48 6.54
N CYS A 2 19.15 -14.48 7.71
CA CYS A 2 19.17 -15.67 8.56
C CYS A 2 17.98 -15.69 9.56
N GLY A 3 17.17 -14.64 9.62
CA GLY A 3 16.04 -14.51 10.55
C GLY A 3 16.42 -14.28 12.00
N SER A 4 17.68 -13.99 12.25
CA SER A 4 18.20 -13.84 13.61
C SER A 4 18.13 -12.41 14.11
N GLU A 5 18.18 -12.24 15.42
CA GLU A 5 18.15 -10.92 16.06
C GLU A 5 19.39 -10.08 15.68
N LEU A 6 19.15 -8.78 15.50
CA LEU A 6 20.23 -7.82 15.33
C LEU A 6 20.68 -7.29 16.69
N ALA A 7 21.97 -7.37 16.97
CA ALA A 7 22.57 -6.76 18.15
C ALA A 7 23.00 -5.32 17.83
N GLU A 8 22.60 -4.37 18.68
CA GLU A 8 23.03 -2.98 18.55
C GLU A 8 24.50 -2.84 18.91
N GLN A 9 25.27 -2.20 18.06
CA GLN A 9 26.66 -1.83 18.29
C GLN A 9 26.85 -0.30 18.24
N SER A 10 28.03 0.19 18.62
CA SER A 10 28.30 1.62 18.69
C SER A 10 28.09 2.38 17.38
N GLN A 11 28.22 1.72 16.25
CA GLN A 11 28.11 2.32 14.92
C GLN A 11 27.02 1.70 14.02
N GLY A 12 26.18 0.79 14.55
CA GLY A 12 25.14 0.17 13.74
C GLY A 12 24.51 -1.05 14.38
N PHE A 13 24.00 -1.95 13.55
CA PHE A 13 23.44 -3.23 13.98
C PHE A 13 24.20 -4.37 13.33
N CYS A 14 24.47 -5.43 14.09
CA CYS A 14 25.07 -6.65 13.57
C CYS A 14 24.18 -7.85 13.86
N CYS A 15 24.06 -8.74 12.88
CA CYS A 15 23.46 -10.06 13.09
C CYS A 15 24.46 -10.97 13.79
N ILE A 16 24.05 -11.60 14.87
CA ILE A 16 24.90 -12.49 15.68
C ILE A 16 25.26 -13.76 14.89
N ASP A 17 24.36 -14.27 14.07
CA ASP A 17 24.54 -15.57 13.41
C ASP A 17 25.18 -15.47 12.04
N CYS A 18 24.83 -14.49 11.21
CA CYS A 18 25.40 -14.34 9.88
C CYS A 18 26.52 -13.29 9.76
N HIS A 19 26.82 -12.62 10.87
CA HIS A 19 27.83 -11.55 10.96
C HIS A 19 27.64 -10.38 9.98
N TRP A 20 26.44 -10.23 9.45
CA TRP A 20 26.10 -9.05 8.67
C TRP A 20 26.01 -7.84 9.57
N CYS A 21 26.63 -6.73 9.16
CA CYS A 21 26.64 -5.49 9.94
C CYS A 21 26.24 -4.30 9.05
N SER A 22 25.48 -3.38 9.64
CA SER A 22 25.18 -2.06 9.06
C SER A 22 26.20 -1.05 9.60
N GLU A 23 26.77 -0.25 8.73
CA GLU A 23 27.71 0.82 9.11
C GLU A 23 27.00 2.06 9.71
N ASP A 24 25.68 2.18 9.52
CA ASP A 24 24.85 3.26 10.04
C ASP A 24 23.66 2.67 10.77
N LYS A 25 23.34 3.19 11.95
CA LYS A 25 22.16 2.81 12.73
C LYS A 25 20.83 2.97 11.97
N ARG A 26 20.80 3.82 10.93
CA ARG A 26 19.62 4.04 10.09
C ARG A 26 19.62 3.22 8.81
N THR A 27 20.74 2.62 8.44
CA THR A 27 20.89 1.87 7.19
C THR A 27 20.94 0.39 7.48
N LEU A 28 19.78 -0.25 7.49
CA LEU A 28 19.69 -1.68 7.36
C LEU A 28 19.75 -1.99 5.88
N GLN A 29 20.91 -2.47 5.42
CA GLN A 29 21.18 -2.67 4.00
C GLN A 29 20.10 -3.52 3.36
N PRO A 30 19.62 -3.12 2.18
CA PRO A 30 18.72 -3.95 1.42
C PRO A 30 19.38 -5.28 1.06
N VAL A 31 18.55 -6.27 0.90
CA VAL A 31 18.84 -7.59 0.37
C VAL A 31 19.82 -7.49 -0.79
N SER A 32 20.93 -8.21 -0.75
CA SER A 32 21.88 -8.23 -1.85
C SER A 32 21.19 -8.70 -3.14
N PRO A 33 21.70 -8.35 -4.33
CA PRO A 33 21.17 -8.88 -5.59
C PRO A 33 21.10 -10.40 -5.62
N ARG A 34 21.94 -11.08 -4.82
CA ARG A 34 21.96 -12.52 -4.67
C ARG A 34 20.75 -13.04 -3.89
N ASP A 35 20.33 -12.30 -2.87
CA ASP A 35 19.17 -12.65 -2.03
C ASP A 35 17.85 -12.38 -2.75
N VAL A 36 17.81 -11.35 -3.61
CA VAL A 36 16.69 -11.12 -4.55
C VAL A 36 16.54 -12.29 -5.51
N LEU A 37 17.65 -12.86 -6.03
CA LEU A 37 17.62 -14.05 -6.87
C LEU A 37 17.11 -15.28 -6.12
N ILE A 38 17.54 -15.49 -4.88
CA ILE A 38 17.07 -16.59 -4.03
C ILE A 38 15.58 -16.44 -3.74
N THR A 39 15.12 -15.23 -3.47
CA THR A 39 13.71 -14.94 -3.23
C THR A 39 12.89 -15.15 -4.51
N HIS A 40 13.39 -14.73 -5.67
CA HIS A 40 12.79 -15.04 -6.97
C HIS A 40 12.71 -16.53 -7.25
N GLN A 41 13.73 -17.31 -6.91
CA GLN A 41 13.70 -18.75 -7.05
C GLN A 41 12.68 -19.42 -6.12
N ARG A 42 12.50 -18.91 -4.90
CA ARG A 42 11.45 -19.38 -3.98
C ARG A 42 10.06 -19.05 -4.48
N LEU A 43 9.87 -17.88 -5.10
CA LEU A 43 8.60 -17.47 -5.69
C LEU A 43 8.28 -18.25 -6.98
N ALA A 44 9.28 -18.51 -7.82
CA ALA A 44 9.11 -19.33 -9.02
C ALA A 44 8.73 -20.79 -8.69
N ALA A 45 9.03 -21.26 -7.49
CA ALA A 45 8.61 -22.57 -7.00
C ALA A 45 7.18 -22.55 -6.37
N ALA A 46 6.57 -21.37 -6.16
CA ALA A 46 5.20 -21.28 -5.74
C ALA A 46 4.28 -21.61 -6.93
N ASP A 47 3.40 -22.59 -6.75
CA ASP A 47 2.48 -23.02 -7.80
C ASP A 47 1.54 -21.86 -8.19
N PRO A 48 1.60 -21.33 -9.42
CA PRO A 48 0.75 -20.23 -9.86
C PRO A 48 -0.72 -20.63 -10.00
N SER A 49 -1.07 -21.93 -9.89
CA SER A 49 -2.47 -22.38 -9.94
C SER A 49 -3.31 -21.81 -8.81
N HIS A 50 -2.72 -21.55 -7.64
CA HIS A 50 -3.41 -20.86 -6.55
C HIS A 50 -3.90 -19.46 -6.92
N LEU A 51 -3.22 -18.76 -7.82
CA LEU A 51 -3.64 -17.41 -8.26
C LEU A 51 -4.94 -17.47 -9.07
N LEU A 52 -5.21 -18.57 -9.77
CA LEU A 52 -6.42 -18.75 -10.58
C LEU A 52 -7.63 -19.12 -9.74
N GLU A 53 -7.42 -19.80 -8.61
CA GLU A 53 -8.49 -20.19 -7.69
C GLU A 53 -8.97 -19.00 -6.82
N VAL A 54 -8.13 -17.99 -6.65
CA VAL A 54 -8.40 -16.82 -5.79
C VAL A 54 -9.10 -15.69 -6.55
N ILE A 55 -9.11 -15.72 -7.88
CA ILE A 55 -9.86 -14.72 -8.67
C ILE A 55 -11.35 -15.06 -8.57
N PRO A 56 -12.15 -14.31 -7.78
CA PRO A 56 -13.58 -14.58 -7.70
C PRO A 56 -14.20 -14.45 -9.08
N THR A 57 -14.84 -15.48 -9.58
CA THR A 57 -15.58 -15.47 -10.84
C THR A 57 -16.78 -14.50 -10.78
N ASP A 58 -17.27 -14.22 -9.58
CA ASP A 58 -18.33 -13.27 -9.31
C ASP A 58 -17.75 -12.03 -8.64
N SER A 59 -17.99 -10.87 -9.20
CA SER A 59 -17.62 -9.52 -8.75
C SER A 59 -16.82 -9.44 -7.45
N PRO A 60 -15.66 -8.76 -7.42
CA PRO A 60 -14.81 -8.69 -6.22
C PRO A 60 -15.63 -8.32 -4.99
N PRO A 61 -15.26 -8.76 -3.79
CA PRO A 61 -15.88 -8.35 -2.53
C PRO A 61 -15.59 -6.89 -2.25
N ILE A 62 -16.08 -6.01 -3.13
CA ILE A 62 -15.99 -4.57 -2.98
C ILE A 62 -17.13 -4.16 -2.06
N THR A 63 -16.92 -4.30 -0.77
CA THR A 63 -17.82 -3.74 0.23
C THR A 63 -17.37 -2.32 0.52
N TYR A 64 -17.94 -1.37 -0.20
CA TYR A 64 -17.74 0.03 0.11
C TYR A 64 -18.88 0.57 0.97
N THR A 65 -18.56 1.05 2.15
CA THR A 65 -19.48 1.75 3.07
C THR A 65 -18.96 3.14 3.45
N GLY A 66 -18.14 3.76 2.63
CA GLY A 66 -17.57 5.07 2.93
C GLY A 66 -18.09 6.16 2.00
N PRO A 67 -17.92 7.43 2.37
CA PRO A 67 -18.26 8.56 1.52
C PRO A 67 -17.50 8.51 0.20
N ALA A 68 -18.11 8.98 -0.86
CA ALA A 68 -17.46 9.12 -2.16
C ALA A 68 -16.19 9.95 -2.00
N ALA A 69 -15.10 9.44 -2.57
CA ALA A 69 -13.81 10.12 -2.67
C ALA A 69 -13.19 10.55 -1.32
N VAL A 70 -12.60 9.61 -0.63
CA VAL A 70 -11.60 9.99 0.34
C VAL A 70 -10.31 10.24 -0.43
N ARG A 71 -10.06 11.51 -0.67
CA ARG A 71 -9.04 12.01 -1.60
C ARG A 71 -7.68 12.26 -0.94
N ASP A 72 -7.55 11.95 0.34
CA ASP A 72 -6.39 12.28 1.14
C ASP A 72 -6.11 11.21 2.22
N SER A 73 -5.07 11.43 2.98
CA SER A 73 -4.71 10.59 4.13
C SER A 73 -5.81 10.47 5.20
N SER A 74 -6.85 11.31 5.18
CA SER A 74 -7.94 11.27 6.16
C SER A 74 -8.72 9.95 6.14
N ALA A 75 -8.77 9.26 5.00
CA ALA A 75 -9.35 7.92 4.93
C ALA A 75 -8.60 6.92 5.77
N PHE A 76 -7.28 6.94 5.65
CA PHE A 76 -6.43 6.01 6.39
C PHE A 76 -6.51 6.31 7.89
N LEU A 77 -6.47 7.58 8.28
CA LEU A 77 -6.64 7.99 9.66
C LEU A 77 -7.99 7.52 10.22
N SER A 78 -9.07 7.63 9.44
CA SER A 78 -10.39 7.12 9.82
C SER A 78 -10.40 5.60 10.00
N GLU A 79 -9.76 4.85 9.10
CA GLU A 79 -9.64 3.39 9.24
C GLU A 79 -8.80 3.00 10.47
N LEU A 80 -7.70 3.72 10.74
CA LEU A 80 -6.90 3.51 11.95
C LEU A 80 -7.73 3.77 13.21
N MET A 81 -8.45 4.90 13.27
CA MET A 81 -9.29 5.24 14.44
C MET A 81 -10.40 4.23 14.72
N VAL A 82 -10.99 3.66 13.68
CA VAL A 82 -12.09 2.69 13.85
C VAL A 82 -11.59 1.33 14.31
N ARG A 83 -10.35 0.96 13.95
CA ARG A 83 -9.85 -0.40 14.10
C ARG A 83 -8.80 -0.57 15.19
N LEU A 84 -8.10 0.50 15.55
CA LEU A 84 -6.99 0.43 16.51
C LEU A 84 -7.36 1.10 17.83
N GLN A 85 -6.72 0.64 18.91
CA GLN A 85 -6.80 1.28 20.22
C GLN A 85 -5.67 2.31 20.40
N PRO A 86 -5.84 3.35 21.20
CA PRO A 86 -4.76 4.28 21.54
C PRO A 86 -3.53 3.55 22.06
N GLY A 87 -2.34 3.99 21.63
CA GLY A 87 -1.07 3.35 21.93
C GLY A 87 -0.65 2.26 20.96
N ALA A 88 -1.50 1.91 19.97
CA ALA A 88 -1.14 1.00 18.90
C ALA A 88 0.08 1.51 18.10
N THR A 89 0.85 0.60 17.55
CA THR A 89 2.07 0.90 16.77
C THR A 89 1.79 0.76 15.28
N VAL A 90 2.01 1.83 14.53
CA VAL A 90 1.82 1.93 13.10
C VAL A 90 3.18 2.02 12.41
N LEU A 91 3.45 1.09 11.48
CA LEU A 91 4.56 1.16 10.56
C LEU A 91 4.12 1.91 9.31
N ASP A 92 4.83 2.97 8.95
CA ASP A 92 4.67 3.66 7.67
C ASP A 92 5.78 3.18 6.71
N LEU A 93 5.40 2.27 5.83
CA LEU A 93 6.27 1.63 4.85
C LEU A 93 6.36 2.50 3.60
N GLY A 94 7.56 3.00 3.26
CA GLY A 94 7.75 4.00 2.23
C GLY A 94 7.30 5.38 2.72
N CYS A 95 7.75 5.78 3.91
CA CYS A 95 7.27 6.98 4.60
C CYS A 95 7.65 8.31 3.92
N GLY A 96 8.56 8.29 2.95
CA GLY A 96 9.04 9.49 2.27
C GLY A 96 9.46 10.59 3.25
N PRO A 97 8.89 11.81 3.14
CA PRO A 97 9.19 12.92 4.06
C PRO A 97 8.45 12.83 5.41
N ARG A 98 7.80 11.72 5.73
CA ARG A 98 7.04 11.47 6.97
C ARG A 98 5.79 12.32 7.13
N ASP A 99 5.10 12.62 6.06
CA ASP A 99 3.88 13.45 6.09
C ASP A 99 2.77 12.84 6.96
N GLN A 100 2.79 11.51 7.18
CA GLN A 100 1.80 10.80 7.99
C GLN A 100 2.14 10.78 9.49
N GLN A 101 3.35 11.15 9.90
CA GLN A 101 3.78 11.06 11.29
C GLN A 101 2.88 11.88 12.22
N GLN A 102 2.84 13.19 12.03
CA GLN A 102 2.08 14.08 12.90
C GLN A 102 0.58 13.75 12.93
N PRO A 103 -0.10 13.48 11.81
CA PRO A 103 -1.47 12.98 11.82
C PRO A 103 -1.67 11.71 12.63
N ILE A 104 -0.81 10.70 12.48
CA ILE A 104 -0.92 9.41 13.20
C ILE A 104 -0.66 9.60 14.71
N GLU A 105 0.39 10.32 15.08
CA GLU A 105 0.71 10.58 16.48
C GLU A 105 -0.37 11.43 17.18
N SER A 106 -1.01 12.34 16.48
CA SER A 106 -2.11 13.15 17.02
C SER A 106 -3.35 12.32 17.41
N LEU A 107 -3.48 11.12 16.86
CA LEU A 107 -4.52 10.15 17.24
C LEU A 107 -4.11 9.26 18.43
N GLY A 108 -2.92 9.48 19.00
CA GLY A 108 -2.41 8.72 20.13
C GLY A 108 -1.75 7.38 19.74
N PHE A 109 -1.40 7.19 18.48
CA PHE A 109 -0.66 6.01 17.99
C PHE A 109 0.85 6.26 18.02
N ARG A 110 1.63 5.19 18.12
CA ARG A 110 3.08 5.24 17.93
C ARG A 110 3.40 5.08 16.45
N TYR A 111 4.22 5.96 15.91
CA TYR A 111 4.63 5.98 14.51
C TYR A 111 6.06 5.47 14.36
N ILE A 112 6.30 4.63 13.37
CA ILE A 112 7.63 4.25 12.88
C ILE A 112 7.61 4.38 11.36
N GLY A 113 8.46 5.24 10.81
CA GLY A 113 8.58 5.46 9.37
C GLY A 113 9.83 4.80 8.80
N VAL A 114 9.64 3.95 7.78
CA VAL A 114 10.75 3.32 7.06
C VAL A 114 10.67 3.63 5.57
N ASP A 115 11.83 3.73 4.94
CA ASP A 115 11.93 4.02 3.52
C ASP A 115 13.22 3.43 2.96
N VAL A 116 13.33 3.31 1.63
CA VAL A 116 14.54 2.79 0.99
C VAL A 116 15.64 3.84 0.87
N ASP A 117 15.27 5.12 0.73
CA ASP A 117 16.23 6.21 0.47
C ASP A 117 15.90 7.55 1.13
N SER A 118 14.79 7.67 1.87
CA SER A 118 14.41 8.92 2.52
C SER A 118 15.30 9.21 3.73
N ALA A 119 15.99 10.35 3.71
CA ALA A 119 16.77 10.81 4.85
C ALA A 119 15.91 11.15 6.10
N ALA A 120 14.60 11.31 5.93
CA ALA A 120 13.68 11.57 7.03
C ALA A 120 13.22 10.28 7.74
N ALA A 121 13.40 9.10 7.14
CA ALA A 121 12.99 7.83 7.73
C ALA A 121 13.69 7.55 9.07
N ASP A 122 13.01 6.82 9.96
CA ASP A 122 13.62 6.31 11.18
C ASP A 122 14.67 5.24 10.86
N LEU A 123 14.39 4.41 9.84
CA LEU A 123 15.30 3.39 9.31
C LEU A 123 15.25 3.39 7.80
N LEU A 124 16.40 3.21 7.15
CA LEU A 124 16.50 2.91 5.72
C LEU A 124 16.39 1.40 5.53
N VAL A 125 15.33 0.96 4.83
CA VAL A 125 14.94 -0.46 4.77
C VAL A 125 14.39 -0.79 3.39
N ASP A 126 14.74 -1.95 2.87
CA ASP A 126 14.03 -2.55 1.73
C ASP A 126 12.75 -3.25 2.22
N ALA A 127 11.61 -2.90 1.62
CA ALA A 127 10.31 -3.50 1.94
C ALA A 127 10.26 -5.03 1.73
N HIS A 128 11.19 -5.58 0.93
CA HIS A 128 11.29 -7.00 0.70
C HIS A 128 11.97 -7.77 1.86
N CYS A 129 12.57 -7.05 2.82
CA CYS A 129 13.24 -7.63 3.98
C CYS A 129 13.15 -6.66 5.17
N LEU A 130 12.07 -6.75 5.93
CA LEU A 130 11.83 -5.87 7.07
C LEU A 130 12.61 -6.35 8.31
N PRO A 131 13.44 -5.50 8.95
CA PRO A 131 14.29 -5.88 10.08
C PRO A 131 13.51 -5.89 11.41
N PHE A 132 12.27 -6.31 11.36
CA PHE A 132 11.40 -6.38 12.54
C PHE A 132 11.03 -7.82 12.84
N ARG A 133 10.85 -8.11 14.12
CA ARG A 133 10.32 -9.40 14.57
C ARG A 133 8.89 -9.60 14.05
N ASP A 134 8.45 -10.85 14.06
CA ASP A 134 7.08 -11.20 13.73
C ASP A 134 6.11 -10.53 14.71
N GLN A 135 4.94 -10.14 14.20
CA GLN A 135 3.80 -9.71 15.01
C GLN A 135 4.08 -8.52 15.94
N VAL A 136 4.78 -7.50 15.44
CA VAL A 136 5.14 -6.29 16.22
C VAL A 136 4.15 -5.15 16.01
N PHE A 137 3.58 -5.01 14.81
CA PHE A 137 2.78 -3.86 14.42
C PHE A 137 1.28 -4.15 14.49
N ASP A 138 0.52 -3.16 14.97
CA ASP A 138 -0.94 -3.18 14.95
C ASP A 138 -1.47 -2.76 13.58
N ALA A 139 -0.72 -1.92 12.86
CA ALA A 139 -0.99 -1.57 11.48
C ALA A 139 0.29 -1.35 10.67
N VAL A 140 0.20 -1.61 9.36
CA VAL A 140 1.17 -1.18 8.35
C VAL A 140 0.45 -0.27 7.38
N LEU A 141 0.94 0.94 7.18
CA LEU A 141 0.52 1.89 6.16
C LEU A 141 1.50 1.85 4.99
N SER A 142 0.99 1.88 3.76
CA SER A 142 1.80 1.89 2.53
C SER A 142 1.13 2.81 1.51
N TYR A 143 1.55 4.07 1.49
CA TYR A 143 0.96 5.08 0.61
C TYR A 143 1.74 5.20 -0.69
N ALA A 144 1.20 4.66 -1.79
CA ALA A 144 1.84 4.66 -3.11
C ALA A 144 3.24 4.01 -3.09
N VAL A 145 3.34 2.79 -2.59
CA VAL A 145 4.61 2.05 -2.45
C VAL A 145 4.64 0.76 -3.26
N LEU A 146 3.55 -0.03 -3.26
CA LEU A 146 3.54 -1.35 -3.92
C LEU A 146 3.90 -1.29 -5.40
N GLU A 147 3.53 -0.21 -6.10
CA GLU A 147 3.89 0.02 -7.50
C GLU A 147 5.38 0.23 -7.74
N HIS A 148 6.12 0.66 -6.72
CA HIS A 148 7.56 0.87 -6.76
C HIS A 148 8.36 -0.35 -6.32
N LEU A 149 7.69 -1.40 -5.88
CA LEU A 149 8.35 -2.64 -5.47
C LEU A 149 8.56 -3.56 -6.67
N ARG A 150 9.76 -4.11 -6.77
CA ARG A 150 10.10 -5.08 -7.83
C ARG A 150 9.29 -6.36 -7.69
N ASP A 151 9.10 -6.81 -6.46
CA ASP A 151 8.32 -7.99 -6.11
C ASP A 151 7.36 -7.70 -4.94
N PRO A 152 6.16 -7.18 -5.23
CA PRO A 152 5.19 -6.86 -4.20
C PRO A 152 4.71 -8.09 -3.42
N THR A 153 4.87 -9.31 -3.97
CA THR A 153 4.51 -10.54 -3.25
C THR A 153 5.45 -10.82 -2.08
N VAL A 154 6.74 -10.58 -2.28
CA VAL A 154 7.74 -10.71 -1.20
C VAL A 154 7.49 -9.67 -0.12
N ALA A 155 7.30 -8.42 -0.51
CA ALA A 155 7.03 -7.35 0.44
C ALA A 155 5.73 -7.60 1.22
N LEU A 156 4.68 -8.13 0.56
CA LEU A 156 3.44 -8.47 1.25
C LEU A 156 3.64 -9.57 2.30
N ARG A 157 4.49 -10.57 2.04
CA ARG A 157 4.84 -11.60 3.05
C ARG A 157 5.48 -10.97 4.27
N GLU A 158 6.40 -10.03 4.07
CA GLU A 158 7.03 -9.30 5.17
C GLU A 158 6.02 -8.45 5.93
N VAL A 159 5.13 -7.74 5.24
CA VAL A 159 4.03 -7.00 5.88
C VAL A 159 3.17 -7.92 6.74
N VAL A 160 2.75 -9.07 6.20
CA VAL A 160 1.93 -10.03 6.97
C VAL A 160 2.72 -10.62 8.13
N ARG A 161 4.01 -10.91 7.95
CA ARG A 161 4.86 -11.43 9.03
C ARG A 161 4.93 -10.47 10.21
N VAL A 162 5.19 -9.19 9.95
CA VAL A 162 5.37 -8.18 11.01
C VAL A 162 4.06 -7.70 11.63
N LEU A 163 2.92 -7.90 10.98
CA LEU A 163 1.60 -7.59 11.52
C LEU A 163 1.21 -8.59 12.62
N LYS A 164 0.64 -8.08 13.70
CA LYS A 164 -0.03 -8.89 14.73
C LYS A 164 -1.26 -9.58 14.14
N PRO A 165 -1.72 -10.72 14.70
CA PRO A 165 -3.06 -11.23 14.43
C PRO A 165 -4.12 -10.14 14.67
N GLY A 166 -5.06 -10.00 13.75
CA GLY A 166 -6.05 -8.90 13.78
C GLY A 166 -5.51 -7.54 13.33
N GLY A 167 -4.19 -7.41 13.11
CA GLY A 167 -3.57 -6.18 12.60
C GLY A 167 -3.98 -5.87 11.16
N ILE A 168 -3.91 -4.61 10.76
CA ILE A 168 -4.39 -4.15 9.45
C ILE A 168 -3.24 -3.69 8.56
N TYR A 169 -3.36 -4.01 7.26
CA TYR A 169 -2.54 -3.42 6.21
C TYR A 169 -3.42 -2.54 5.33
N LEU A 170 -3.03 -1.29 5.17
CA LEU A 170 -3.80 -0.30 4.44
C LEU A 170 -2.87 0.59 3.60
N GLY A 171 -3.39 1.09 2.48
CA GLY A 171 -2.56 1.92 1.60
C GLY A 171 -3.26 2.30 0.31
N THR A 172 -2.48 2.89 -0.60
CA THR A 172 -2.89 3.13 -1.98
C THR A 172 -1.91 2.52 -2.95
N VAL A 173 -2.40 2.24 -4.16
CA VAL A 173 -1.59 1.83 -5.31
C VAL A 173 -2.03 2.56 -6.56
N SER A 174 -1.09 2.80 -7.47
CA SER A 174 -1.38 3.32 -8.81
C SER A 174 -2.10 2.29 -9.67
N GLN A 175 -3.20 2.70 -10.33
CA GLN A 175 -3.90 1.94 -11.36
C GLN A 175 -3.83 2.63 -12.72
N GLY A 176 -4.35 3.85 -12.82
CA GLY A 176 -4.44 4.65 -14.04
C GLY A 176 -3.70 5.98 -13.94
N GLU A 177 -2.78 6.12 -13.01
CA GLU A 177 -1.94 7.30 -12.88
C GLU A 177 -0.91 7.40 -14.01
N PRO A 178 -0.42 8.61 -14.33
CA PRO A 178 0.71 8.76 -15.24
C PRO A 178 1.94 8.01 -14.70
N PHE A 179 2.75 7.46 -15.61
CA PHE A 179 4.00 6.79 -15.25
C PHE A 179 4.92 7.71 -14.43
N HIS A 180 5.42 7.22 -13.31
CA HIS A 180 6.26 7.94 -12.37
C HIS A 180 7.36 7.05 -11.74
N ALA A 181 8.08 6.31 -12.58
CA ALA A 181 9.15 5.38 -12.18
C ALA A 181 8.65 4.18 -11.35
N SER A 182 7.42 3.73 -11.59
CA SER A 182 6.85 2.52 -10.99
C SER A 182 7.21 1.28 -11.81
N TYR A 183 7.39 0.13 -11.15
CA TYR A 183 7.54 -1.16 -11.81
C TYR A 183 6.20 -1.71 -12.29
N LEU A 184 5.13 -1.49 -11.51
CA LEU A 184 3.81 -2.06 -11.74
C LEU A 184 2.73 -1.00 -11.55
N HIS A 185 1.63 -1.13 -12.30
CA HIS A 185 0.36 -0.51 -11.96
C HIS A 185 -0.63 -1.61 -11.62
N HIS A 186 -1.24 -1.52 -10.45
CA HIS A 186 -2.13 -2.56 -9.94
C HIS A 186 -3.56 -2.26 -10.30
N THR A 187 -4.19 -3.13 -11.10
CA THR A 187 -5.66 -3.09 -11.23
C THR A 187 -6.30 -3.59 -9.94
N ALA A 188 -7.59 -3.27 -9.71
CA ALA A 188 -8.33 -3.81 -8.57
C ALA A 188 -8.29 -5.34 -8.51
N TRP A 189 -8.39 -6.03 -9.67
CA TRP A 189 -8.28 -7.48 -9.77
C TRP A 189 -6.88 -7.99 -9.43
N GLY A 190 -5.84 -7.32 -9.94
CA GLY A 190 -4.46 -7.66 -9.62
C GLY A 190 -4.18 -7.53 -8.12
N LEU A 191 -4.71 -6.49 -7.49
CA LEU A 191 -4.57 -6.26 -6.07
C LEU A 191 -5.29 -7.33 -5.23
N LEU A 192 -6.53 -7.69 -5.60
CA LEU A 192 -7.26 -8.78 -4.95
C LEU A 192 -6.56 -10.12 -5.10
N SER A 193 -5.99 -10.39 -6.29
CA SER A 193 -5.19 -11.60 -6.53
C SER A 193 -3.93 -11.62 -5.66
N LEU A 194 -3.22 -10.48 -5.55
CA LEU A 194 -2.04 -10.34 -4.71
C LEU A 194 -2.36 -10.62 -3.23
N PHE A 195 -3.43 -10.03 -2.70
CA PHE A 195 -3.84 -10.24 -1.31
C PHE A 195 -4.38 -11.64 -1.07
N GLY A 196 -5.21 -12.16 -1.99
CA GLY A 196 -5.79 -13.48 -1.89
C GLY A 196 -4.80 -14.64 -2.03
N ALA A 197 -3.60 -14.38 -2.59
CA ALA A 197 -2.50 -15.35 -2.57
C ALA A 197 -1.94 -15.58 -1.16
N HIS A 198 -2.33 -14.77 -0.19
CA HIS A 198 -1.90 -14.88 1.20
C HIS A 198 -3.07 -15.37 2.07
N PRO A 199 -3.05 -16.65 2.55
CA PRO A 199 -4.20 -17.25 3.24
C PRO A 199 -4.57 -16.55 4.56
N ASP A 200 -3.59 -15.89 5.19
CA ASP A 200 -3.77 -15.19 6.46
C ASP A 200 -4.20 -13.73 6.29
N LEU A 201 -4.58 -13.31 5.08
CA LEU A 201 -4.93 -11.92 4.79
C LEU A 201 -6.32 -11.81 4.18
N GLU A 202 -7.24 -11.17 4.88
CA GLU A 202 -8.58 -10.87 4.38
C GLU A 202 -8.65 -9.46 3.81
N THR A 203 -9.19 -9.31 2.60
CA THR A 203 -9.46 -7.97 2.03
C THR A 203 -10.79 -7.45 2.54
N LEU A 204 -10.73 -6.41 3.38
CA LEU A 204 -11.91 -5.80 3.97
C LEU A 204 -12.55 -4.77 3.04
N ARG A 205 -11.71 -4.04 2.27
CA ARG A 205 -12.21 -2.88 1.53
C ARG A 205 -11.26 -2.45 0.40
N LEU A 206 -11.86 -2.10 -0.75
CA LEU A 206 -11.20 -1.35 -1.84
C LEU A 206 -12.06 -0.13 -2.20
N TRP A 207 -11.41 0.98 -2.60
CA TRP A 207 -12.11 2.17 -3.10
C TRP A 207 -11.26 2.92 -4.14
N ALA A 208 -11.92 3.73 -4.97
CA ALA A 208 -11.23 4.67 -5.84
C ALA A 208 -10.70 5.85 -4.99
N ALA A 209 -9.39 5.96 -4.83
CA ALA A 209 -8.77 7.03 -4.06
C ALA A 209 -8.68 8.32 -4.88
N ILE A 210 -8.23 8.24 -6.12
CA ILE A 210 -8.16 9.38 -7.06
C ILE A 210 -8.71 8.92 -8.41
N ASP A 211 -9.44 9.78 -9.11
CA ASP A 211 -9.89 9.53 -10.49
C ASP A 211 -8.72 9.71 -11.48
N THR A 212 -8.70 8.93 -12.57
CA THR A 212 -7.64 9.01 -13.60
C THR A 212 -7.52 10.41 -14.21
N LEU A 213 -8.63 11.09 -14.51
CA LEU A 213 -8.56 12.46 -15.04
C LEU A 213 -7.99 13.45 -14.02
N GLU A 214 -8.29 13.26 -12.75
CA GLU A 214 -7.70 14.06 -11.67
C GLU A 214 -6.19 13.80 -11.56
N SER A 215 -5.74 12.55 -11.60
CA SER A 215 -4.33 12.18 -11.63
C SER A 215 -3.61 12.80 -12.83
N LEU A 216 -4.19 12.73 -14.03
CA LEU A 216 -3.63 13.36 -15.22
C LEU A 216 -3.50 14.88 -15.09
N ALA A 217 -4.49 15.53 -14.47
CA ALA A 217 -4.45 16.97 -14.24
C ALA A 217 -3.39 17.38 -13.22
N ARG A 218 -3.14 16.56 -12.19
CA ARG A 218 -2.18 16.84 -11.11
C ARG A 218 -0.76 16.43 -11.49
N MET A 219 -0.57 15.20 -11.91
CA MET A 219 0.73 14.54 -12.11
C MET A 219 1.19 14.56 -13.57
N GLY A 220 0.27 14.70 -14.52
CA GLY A 220 0.59 14.72 -15.95
C GLY A 220 1.57 15.84 -16.30
N ARG A 221 2.65 15.50 -17.05
CA ARG A 221 3.63 16.47 -17.58
C ARG A 221 3.08 17.22 -18.79
N TYR A 222 1.87 17.79 -18.67
CA TYR A 222 1.23 18.56 -19.71
C TYR A 222 1.34 20.07 -19.47
N PRO A 223 1.31 20.90 -20.54
CA PRO A 223 1.21 22.36 -20.41
C PRO A 223 0.00 22.76 -19.55
N ARG A 224 0.12 23.90 -18.86
CA ARG A 224 -0.94 24.38 -17.93
C ARG A 224 -2.33 24.46 -18.57
N VAL A 225 -2.41 24.82 -19.85
CA VAL A 225 -3.70 24.92 -20.59
C VAL A 225 -4.36 23.55 -20.70
N ILE A 226 -3.58 22.52 -21.05
CA ILE A 226 -4.09 21.14 -21.17
C ILE A 226 -4.51 20.61 -19.80
N ARG A 227 -3.73 20.85 -18.76
CA ARG A 227 -4.08 20.45 -17.39
C ARG A 227 -5.39 21.09 -16.90
N LYS A 228 -5.60 22.38 -17.21
CA LYS A 228 -6.87 23.07 -16.94
C LYS A 228 -8.04 22.45 -17.71
N ALA A 229 -7.85 22.14 -18.99
CA ALA A 229 -8.88 21.48 -19.80
C ALA A 229 -9.25 20.09 -19.23
N ILE A 230 -8.26 19.30 -18.84
CA ILE A 230 -8.49 18.00 -18.18
C ILE A 230 -9.25 18.18 -16.86
N SER A 231 -8.88 19.18 -16.04
CA SER A 231 -9.60 19.49 -14.79
C SER A 231 -11.05 19.86 -15.04
N CYS A 232 -11.33 20.67 -16.08
CA CYS A 232 -12.71 21.01 -16.47
C CYS A 232 -13.49 19.77 -16.93
N LEU A 233 -12.87 18.90 -17.74
CA LEU A 233 -13.48 17.64 -18.16
C LEU A 233 -13.76 16.72 -16.96
N HIS A 234 -12.88 16.65 -15.99
CA HIS A 234 -13.09 15.91 -14.74
C HIS A 234 -14.30 16.47 -13.99
N GLN A 235 -14.41 17.79 -13.82
CA GLN A 235 -15.55 18.41 -13.13
C GLN A 235 -16.87 18.10 -13.86
N ILE A 236 -16.91 18.22 -15.19
CA ILE A 236 -18.07 17.86 -16.00
C ILE A 236 -18.38 16.36 -15.81
N HIS A 237 -17.36 15.51 -15.86
CA HIS A 237 -17.51 14.06 -15.70
C HIS A 237 -18.07 13.67 -14.32
N VAL A 238 -17.72 14.38 -13.27
CA VAL A 238 -18.25 14.18 -11.92
C VAL A 238 -19.70 14.67 -11.80
N LEU A 239 -20.05 15.78 -12.48
CA LEU A 239 -21.38 16.40 -12.40
C LEU A 239 -22.42 15.70 -13.29
N VAL A 240 -22.05 15.31 -14.53
CA VAL A 240 -22.97 14.70 -15.52
C VAL A 240 -23.65 13.43 -15.00
N PRO A 241 -22.99 12.51 -14.28
CA PRO A 241 -23.66 11.33 -13.71
C PRO A 241 -24.76 11.69 -12.70
N GLN A 242 -24.62 12.80 -11.97
CA GLN A 242 -25.64 13.26 -11.03
C GLN A 242 -26.87 13.78 -11.76
N LEU A 243 -26.69 14.27 -13.01
CA LEU A 243 -27.76 14.78 -13.85
C LEU A 243 -28.37 13.72 -14.78
N SER A 244 -27.76 12.55 -14.91
CA SER A 244 -28.22 11.48 -15.80
C SER A 244 -29.26 10.58 -15.11
N PRO A 245 -30.52 10.51 -15.62
CA PRO A 245 -31.54 9.63 -15.06
C PRO A 245 -31.17 8.15 -15.06
N ARG A 246 -30.33 7.71 -16.04
CA ARG A 246 -29.83 6.32 -16.10
C ARG A 246 -28.85 6.01 -14.96
N LYS A 247 -27.91 6.92 -14.66
CA LYS A 247 -26.93 6.72 -13.60
C LYS A 247 -27.51 6.95 -12.20
N ALA A 248 -28.53 7.79 -12.07
CA ALA A 248 -29.28 7.94 -10.83
C ALA A 248 -29.97 6.64 -10.38
N ARG A 249 -30.29 5.74 -11.33
CA ARG A 249 -30.90 4.43 -11.06
C ARG A 249 -29.88 3.32 -10.74
N LEU A 250 -28.57 3.58 -10.89
CA LEU A 250 -27.55 2.60 -10.51
C LEU A 250 -27.56 2.39 -8.99
N SER A 251 -27.46 1.13 -8.58
CA SER A 251 -27.24 0.81 -7.17
C SER A 251 -25.94 1.46 -6.67
N GLN A 252 -25.85 1.67 -5.35
CA GLN A 252 -24.62 2.18 -4.73
C GLN A 252 -23.40 1.32 -5.14
N LYS A 253 -23.54 0.00 -5.10
CA LYS A 253 -22.50 -0.95 -5.52
C LYS A 253 -22.05 -0.73 -6.96
N ALA A 254 -22.98 -0.53 -7.90
CA ALA A 254 -22.65 -0.31 -9.32
C ALA A 254 -21.89 1.01 -9.53
N ARG A 255 -22.23 2.07 -8.78
CA ARG A 255 -21.50 3.36 -8.82
C ARG A 255 -20.08 3.23 -8.29
N GLN A 256 -19.86 2.40 -7.28
CA GLN A 256 -18.55 2.15 -6.70
C GLN A 256 -17.66 1.35 -7.63
N ILE A 257 -18.20 0.33 -8.27
CA ILE A 257 -17.50 -0.44 -9.31
C ILE A 257 -17.11 0.50 -10.47
N ASP A 258 -18.04 1.34 -10.96
CA ASP A 258 -17.76 2.33 -12.00
C ASP A 258 -16.65 3.32 -11.57
N ALA A 259 -16.61 3.71 -10.29
CA ALA A 259 -15.52 4.55 -9.77
C ALA A 259 -14.16 3.84 -9.77
N ILE A 260 -14.12 2.55 -9.41
CA ILE A 260 -12.88 1.76 -9.45
C ILE A 260 -12.37 1.57 -10.87
N TYR A 261 -13.25 1.36 -11.86
CA TYR A 261 -12.83 1.27 -13.26
C TYR A 261 -12.17 2.56 -13.77
N ARG A 262 -12.49 3.70 -13.17
CA ARG A 262 -11.95 5.01 -13.54
C ARG A 262 -10.90 5.53 -12.56
N ALA A 263 -10.52 4.72 -11.58
CA ALA A 263 -9.56 5.13 -10.58
C ALA A 263 -8.16 5.32 -11.18
N GLY A 264 -7.53 6.43 -10.88
CA GLY A 264 -6.10 6.65 -11.06
C GLY A 264 -5.31 5.89 -10.00
N SER A 265 -5.78 5.95 -8.75
CA SER A 265 -5.27 5.11 -7.68
C SER A 265 -6.38 4.42 -6.89
N ILE A 266 -6.06 3.27 -6.33
CA ILE A 266 -6.95 2.44 -5.52
C ILE A 266 -6.46 2.46 -4.09
N GLY A 267 -7.37 2.77 -3.15
CA GLY A 267 -7.16 2.58 -1.74
C GLY A 267 -7.60 1.18 -1.30
N PHE A 268 -6.95 0.63 -0.30
CA PHE A 268 -7.28 -0.68 0.23
C PHE A 268 -7.11 -0.77 1.75
N VAL A 269 -7.86 -1.68 2.35
CA VAL A 269 -7.66 -2.16 3.73
C VAL A 269 -7.79 -3.67 3.73
N THR A 270 -6.81 -4.33 4.32
CA THR A 270 -6.80 -5.77 4.57
C THR A 270 -6.57 -6.01 6.05
N GLN A 271 -6.90 -7.20 6.55
CA GLN A 271 -6.68 -7.60 7.93
C GLN A 271 -6.00 -8.96 7.98
N LYS A 272 -5.01 -9.09 8.87
CA LYS A 272 -4.41 -10.38 9.17
C LYS A 272 -5.34 -11.19 10.07
N CYS A 273 -5.68 -12.42 9.64
CA CYS A 273 -6.52 -13.36 10.37
C CYS A 273 -5.79 -13.97 11.58
#